data_a3516be527269d168338ee698501224b
#
_entry.id   a3516be527269d168338ee698501224b
#
_cell.length_a   1.000
_cell.length_b   1.000
_cell.length_c   1.000
_cell.angle_alpha   90.00
_cell.angle_beta   90.00
_cell.angle_gamma   90.00
#
_symmetry.space_group_name_H-M   'P 1'
#
loop_
_entity.id
_entity.type
_entity.pdbx_description
1 polymer ?
#
loop_
_entity_poly.entity_id
_entity_poly.type
_entity_poly.pdbx_seq_one_letter_code
_entity_poly.pdbx_strand_id
1 'polypeptide(L)'
;MSEERLRVAAIITIYHPKSHADVIVTKFLKGRSTDNGFVPPEVEVVSMYIDHVLENDIGVGLAAEFGVPIYPSIRRALHAGENKLNVDPVLLIGEHGDYPKSEFGQIKYPRYELFKQVTDVFRSDGRAVPVFNDKHLSWKWEWTRQMYDLSHELGFALAAGSSLPGTWRMPPIDMPHGAPVEEMLSVAV
;
A
#
# COMPACT_ATOMS: atom_id res chain seq x y z
N MET A 1 2.76 -26.37 15.95
CA MET A 1 2.50 -26.07 14.53
C MET A 1 2.75 -24.60 14.39
N SER A 2 3.78 -24.17 13.65
CA SER A 2 3.95 -22.76 13.32
C SER A 2 2.79 -22.38 12.38
N GLU A 3 1.98 -21.40 12.78
CA GLU A 3 1.01 -20.82 11.85
C GLU A 3 1.78 -20.31 10.63
N GLU A 4 1.34 -20.74 9.45
CA GLU A 4 1.90 -20.28 8.19
C GLU A 4 1.62 -18.78 8.06
N ARG A 5 2.68 -17.98 7.92
CA ARG A 5 2.51 -16.51 7.82
C ARG A 5 1.90 -16.14 6.48
N LEU A 6 1.03 -15.14 6.48
CA LEU A 6 0.48 -14.59 5.23
C LEU A 6 1.59 -14.03 4.36
N ARG A 7 1.54 -14.34 3.08
CA ARG A 7 2.52 -14.00 2.04
C ARG A 7 2.13 -12.70 1.34
N VAL A 8 2.85 -11.62 1.61
CA VAL A 8 2.54 -10.27 1.15
C VAL A 8 3.32 -9.90 -0.11
N ALA A 9 2.63 -9.37 -1.14
CA ALA A 9 3.26 -8.67 -2.25
C ALA A 9 3.20 -7.16 -2.02
N ALA A 10 4.33 -6.45 -2.21
CA ALA A 10 4.39 -5.00 -2.14
C ALA A 10 4.58 -4.40 -3.54
N ILE A 11 3.60 -3.60 -3.98
CA ILE A 11 3.60 -2.88 -5.26
C ILE A 11 3.84 -1.40 -4.95
N ILE A 12 4.98 -0.88 -5.37
CA ILE A 12 5.53 0.37 -4.87
C ILE A 12 5.91 1.27 -6.04
N THR A 13 5.65 2.58 -5.92
CA THR A 13 6.14 3.56 -6.90
C THR A 13 7.62 3.87 -6.70
N ILE A 14 8.01 4.33 -5.50
CA ILE A 14 9.41 4.57 -5.12
C ILE A 14 9.64 4.20 -3.66
N TYR A 15 10.89 3.88 -3.30
CA TYR A 15 11.24 3.45 -1.95
C TYR A 15 12.51 4.16 -1.45
N HIS A 16 12.37 5.40 -0.99
CA HIS A 16 13.45 6.17 -0.40
C HIS A 16 13.21 6.40 1.10
N PRO A 17 14.20 6.87 1.89
CA PRO A 17 14.05 7.18 3.31
C PRO A 17 12.87 8.13 3.55
N LYS A 18 12.01 7.80 4.50
CA LYS A 18 10.80 8.53 4.89
C LYS A 18 9.70 8.56 3.83
N SER A 19 9.82 7.80 2.73
CA SER A 19 8.71 7.58 1.81
C SER A 19 7.61 6.75 2.46
N HIS A 20 6.43 6.71 1.85
CA HIS A 20 5.35 5.85 2.33
C HIS A 20 5.72 4.37 2.32
N ALA A 21 6.49 3.93 1.32
CA ALA A 21 7.03 2.57 1.29
C ALA A 21 7.96 2.31 2.49
N ASP A 22 8.84 3.26 2.85
CA ASP A 22 9.69 3.13 4.04
C ASP A 22 8.87 3.03 5.32
N VAL A 23 7.90 3.92 5.49
CA VAL A 23 7.05 3.93 6.71
C VAL A 23 6.19 2.69 6.83
N ILE A 24 5.72 2.11 5.72
CA ILE A 24 4.81 0.98 5.71
C ILE A 24 5.58 -0.34 5.54
N VAL A 25 6.24 -0.54 4.39
CA VAL A 25 6.84 -1.84 4.03
C VAL A 25 8.00 -2.21 4.94
N THR A 26 8.83 -1.23 5.36
CA THR A 26 9.92 -1.50 6.30
C THR A 26 9.43 -2.11 7.61
N LYS A 27 8.23 -1.74 8.09
CA LYS A 27 7.64 -2.35 9.29
C LYS A 27 7.19 -3.79 9.07
N PHE A 28 6.78 -4.13 7.87
CA PHE A 28 6.47 -5.51 7.50
C PHE A 28 7.74 -6.36 7.34
N LEU A 29 8.88 -5.76 7.02
CA LEU A 29 10.18 -6.45 6.96
C LEU A 29 10.84 -6.57 8.33
N LYS A 30 10.93 -5.45 9.06
CA LYS A 30 11.72 -5.35 10.30
C LYS A 30 10.92 -5.53 11.58
N GLY A 31 9.60 -5.35 11.54
CA GLY A 31 8.78 -5.20 12.74
C GLY A 31 8.61 -3.72 13.14
N ARG A 32 7.97 -3.49 14.26
CA ARG A 32 7.67 -2.15 14.76
C ARG A 32 7.87 -2.03 16.27
N SER A 33 8.32 -0.87 16.71
CA SER A 33 8.31 -0.50 18.13
C SER A 33 6.92 0.01 18.53
N THR A 34 6.49 -0.38 19.72
CA THR A 34 5.26 0.09 20.37
C THR A 34 5.56 0.51 21.80
N ASP A 35 4.62 1.14 22.49
CA ASP A 35 4.77 1.49 23.90
C ASP A 35 4.96 0.26 24.80
N ASN A 36 4.51 -0.90 24.35
CA ASN A 36 4.63 -2.19 25.05
C ASN A 36 5.87 -2.99 24.60
N GLY A 37 6.77 -2.41 23.82
CA GLY A 37 7.98 -3.04 23.32
C GLY A 37 7.97 -3.30 21.82
N PHE A 38 8.92 -4.10 21.36
CA PHE A 38 9.08 -4.44 19.94
C PHE A 38 8.13 -5.57 19.53
N VAL A 39 7.43 -5.38 18.42
CA VAL A 39 6.57 -6.39 17.79
C VAL A 39 7.22 -6.84 16.48
N PRO A 40 7.61 -8.12 16.36
CA PRO A 40 8.17 -8.66 15.12
C PRO A 40 7.09 -8.72 14.01
N PRO A 41 7.48 -8.89 12.72
CA PRO A 41 6.54 -9.05 11.64
C PRO A 41 5.66 -10.30 11.84
N GLU A 42 4.35 -10.13 11.70
CA GLU A 42 3.36 -11.22 11.76
C GLU A 42 3.06 -11.82 10.39
N VAL A 43 3.55 -11.17 9.32
CA VAL A 43 3.40 -11.59 7.93
C VAL A 43 4.77 -11.65 7.26
N GLU A 44 4.85 -12.21 6.07
CA GLU A 44 6.07 -12.32 5.27
C GLU A 44 5.92 -11.54 3.96
N VAL A 45 6.80 -10.56 3.71
CA VAL A 45 6.91 -9.92 2.39
C VAL A 45 7.68 -10.87 1.48
N VAL A 46 7.00 -11.49 0.51
CA VAL A 46 7.57 -12.51 -0.37
C VAL A 46 7.95 -11.99 -1.76
N SER A 47 7.50 -10.79 -2.10
CA SER A 47 7.77 -10.19 -3.40
C SER A 47 7.60 -8.68 -3.38
N MET A 48 8.35 -8.00 -4.23
CA MET A 48 8.22 -6.56 -4.48
C MET A 48 8.19 -6.27 -5.98
N TYR A 49 7.46 -5.21 -6.34
CA TYR A 49 7.58 -4.46 -7.58
C TYR A 49 7.86 -3.01 -7.22
N ILE A 50 8.90 -2.41 -7.78
CA ILE A 50 9.25 -0.99 -7.61
C ILE A 50 9.26 -0.35 -8.98
N ASP A 51 8.39 0.66 -9.18
CA ASP A 51 8.18 1.29 -10.49
C ASP A 51 9.40 2.13 -10.91
N HIS A 52 9.91 2.94 -9.97
CA HIS A 52 11.10 3.77 -10.19
C HIS A 52 12.13 3.54 -9.08
N VAL A 53 13.31 3.05 -9.46
CA VAL A 53 14.47 2.97 -8.55
C VAL A 53 15.29 4.24 -8.72
N LEU A 54 15.23 5.11 -7.72
CA LEU A 54 15.94 6.40 -7.69
C LEU A 54 17.35 6.25 -7.09
N GLU A 55 18.19 7.28 -7.24
CA GLU A 55 19.55 7.30 -6.68
C GLU A 55 19.56 7.09 -5.15
N ASN A 56 18.56 7.62 -4.45
CA ASN A 56 18.40 7.49 -3.01
C ASN A 56 17.49 6.32 -2.59
N ASP A 57 17.27 5.34 -3.47
CA ASP A 57 16.47 4.15 -3.17
C ASP A 57 17.09 3.33 -2.05
N ILE A 58 16.25 2.88 -1.12
CA ILE A 58 16.63 1.93 -0.06
C ILE A 58 15.94 0.57 -0.22
N GLY A 59 14.94 0.50 -1.10
CA GLY A 59 14.12 -0.69 -1.29
C GLY A 59 14.92 -1.86 -1.85
N VAL A 60 15.83 -1.60 -2.80
CA VAL A 60 16.72 -2.64 -3.36
C VAL A 60 17.62 -3.22 -2.29
N GLY A 61 18.22 -2.38 -1.43
CA GLY A 61 19.05 -2.81 -0.32
C GLY A 61 18.28 -3.61 0.72
N LEU A 62 17.09 -3.14 1.11
CA LEU A 62 16.21 -3.86 2.03
C LEU A 62 15.74 -5.20 1.46
N ALA A 63 15.35 -5.23 0.19
CA ALA A 63 14.98 -6.47 -0.47
C ALA A 63 16.10 -7.51 -0.43
N ALA A 64 17.34 -7.09 -0.68
CA ALA A 64 18.52 -7.96 -0.58
C ALA A 64 18.79 -8.41 0.88
N GLU A 65 18.70 -7.50 1.85
CA GLU A 65 18.89 -7.78 3.28
C GLU A 65 17.90 -8.85 3.78
N PHE A 66 16.64 -8.78 3.34
CA PHE A 66 15.57 -9.69 3.79
C PHE A 66 15.29 -10.84 2.82
N GLY A 67 16.07 -11.00 1.74
CA GLY A 67 15.90 -12.07 0.77
C GLY A 67 14.61 -11.98 -0.04
N VAL A 68 14.05 -10.78 -0.20
CA VAL A 68 12.79 -10.54 -0.93
C VAL A 68 13.10 -10.27 -2.40
N PRO A 69 12.61 -11.07 -3.36
CA PRO A 69 12.83 -10.82 -4.78
C PRO A 69 12.04 -9.59 -5.27
N ILE A 70 12.72 -8.75 -6.07
CA ILE A 70 12.09 -7.66 -6.82
C ILE A 70 11.83 -8.16 -8.24
N TYR A 71 10.57 -8.05 -8.67
CA TYR A 71 10.12 -8.53 -9.98
C TYR A 71 9.95 -7.39 -10.98
N PRO A 72 10.19 -7.63 -12.28
CA PRO A 72 10.11 -6.61 -13.32
C PRO A 72 8.67 -6.25 -13.75
N SER A 73 7.66 -6.89 -13.16
CA SER A 73 6.25 -6.59 -13.42
C SER A 73 5.36 -6.99 -12.24
N ILE A 74 4.23 -6.30 -12.11
CA ILE A 74 3.23 -6.59 -11.07
C ILE A 74 2.74 -8.04 -11.17
N ARG A 75 2.47 -8.56 -12.38
CA ARG A 75 2.09 -9.97 -12.57
C ARG A 75 3.11 -10.92 -11.95
N ARG A 76 4.39 -10.72 -12.23
CA ARG A 76 5.44 -11.59 -11.66
C ARG A 76 5.58 -11.45 -10.16
N ALA A 77 5.41 -10.23 -9.63
CA ALA A 77 5.41 -10.01 -8.18
C ALA A 77 4.23 -10.74 -7.51
N LEU A 78 3.03 -10.69 -8.08
CA LEU A 78 1.86 -11.39 -7.55
C LEU A 78 1.97 -12.92 -7.69
N HIS A 79 2.67 -13.41 -8.68
CA HIS A 79 2.96 -14.83 -8.83
C HIS A 79 4.06 -15.32 -7.88
N ALA A 80 4.95 -14.43 -7.41
CA ALA A 80 6.00 -14.74 -6.44
C ALA A 80 6.79 -16.02 -6.77
N GLY A 81 7.21 -16.15 -8.05
CA GLY A 81 7.96 -17.31 -8.55
C GLY A 81 7.12 -18.45 -9.13
N GLU A 82 5.80 -18.43 -8.94
CA GLU A 82 4.87 -19.44 -9.45
C GLU A 82 4.22 -19.03 -10.78
N ASN A 83 3.34 -19.86 -11.31
CA ASN A 83 2.64 -19.61 -12.58
C ASN A 83 1.27 -18.92 -12.40
N LYS A 84 0.81 -18.78 -11.16
CA LYS A 84 -0.47 -18.15 -10.77
C LYS A 84 -0.28 -17.32 -9.51
N LEU A 85 -1.32 -16.56 -9.17
CA LEU A 85 -1.39 -15.74 -7.95
C LEU A 85 -1.01 -16.57 -6.71
N ASN A 86 0.12 -16.21 -6.08
CA ASN A 86 0.71 -16.95 -4.96
C ASN A 86 1.06 -16.02 -3.79
N VAL A 87 0.18 -15.06 -3.53
CA VAL A 87 0.24 -14.16 -2.37
C VAL A 87 -1.14 -14.09 -1.71
N ASP A 88 -1.19 -13.64 -0.46
CA ASP A 88 -2.43 -13.60 0.34
C ASP A 88 -3.02 -12.20 0.46
N PRO A 89 -2.25 -11.13 0.77
CA PRO A 89 -2.63 -9.76 0.52
C PRO A 89 -1.66 -9.04 -0.41
N VAL A 90 -2.13 -7.91 -0.94
CA VAL A 90 -1.33 -6.96 -1.71
C VAL A 90 -1.27 -5.62 -1.00
N LEU A 91 -0.07 -5.07 -0.82
CA LEU A 91 0.16 -3.68 -0.45
C LEU A 91 0.42 -2.86 -1.71
N LEU A 92 -0.43 -1.88 -2.01
CA LEU A 92 -0.26 -0.95 -3.11
C LEU A 92 0.11 0.43 -2.55
N ILE A 93 1.38 0.81 -2.71
CA ILE A 93 1.95 2.06 -2.17
C ILE A 93 2.27 2.98 -3.36
N GLY A 94 1.24 3.62 -3.87
CA GLY A 94 1.29 4.47 -5.06
C GLY A 94 1.49 5.95 -4.72
N GLU A 95 2.43 6.28 -3.86
CA GLU A 95 2.73 7.65 -3.40
C GLU A 95 4.18 8.01 -3.71
N HIS A 96 4.42 9.28 -4.02
CA HIS A 96 5.70 9.81 -4.49
C HIS A 96 6.14 9.29 -5.86
N GLY A 97 7.12 9.95 -6.45
CA GLY A 97 7.66 9.69 -7.77
C GLY A 97 7.48 10.88 -8.71
N ASP A 98 8.18 10.84 -9.85
CA ASP A 98 8.10 11.87 -10.88
C ASP A 98 6.99 11.51 -11.87
N TYR A 99 5.77 11.96 -11.55
CA TYR A 99 4.58 11.73 -12.36
C TYR A 99 3.99 13.05 -12.88
N PRO A 100 3.29 13.04 -14.01
CA PRO A 100 2.68 14.24 -14.58
C PRO A 100 1.72 14.92 -13.60
N LYS A 101 1.60 16.26 -13.74
CA LYS A 101 0.62 17.03 -13.00
C LYS A 101 -0.65 17.25 -13.82
N SER A 102 -1.79 17.41 -13.13
CA SER A 102 -3.04 17.88 -13.70
C SER A 102 -2.97 19.40 -13.95
N GLU A 103 -3.96 19.94 -14.64
CA GLU A 103 -4.15 21.40 -14.80
C GLU A 103 -4.32 22.13 -13.45
N PHE A 104 -4.77 21.43 -12.42
CA PHE A 104 -4.91 21.95 -11.05
C PHE A 104 -3.66 21.72 -10.16
N GLY A 105 -2.53 21.27 -10.75
CA GLY A 105 -1.30 21.02 -10.02
C GLY A 105 -1.24 19.70 -9.23
N GLN A 106 -2.28 18.87 -9.28
CA GLN A 106 -2.30 17.57 -8.62
C GLN A 106 -1.32 16.61 -9.33
N ILE A 107 -0.52 15.88 -8.58
CA ILE A 107 0.33 14.83 -9.15
C ILE A 107 -0.55 13.62 -9.48
N LYS A 108 -0.46 13.14 -10.73
CA LYS A 108 -1.22 12.01 -11.24
C LYS A 108 -0.55 10.70 -10.86
N TYR A 109 -0.50 10.39 -9.56
CA TYR A 109 0.05 9.11 -9.12
C TYR A 109 -0.70 7.92 -9.75
N PRO A 110 0.01 6.87 -10.20
CA PRO A 110 -0.55 5.79 -11.02
C PRO A 110 -1.29 4.72 -10.19
N ARG A 111 -1.99 5.12 -9.11
CA ARG A 111 -2.68 4.17 -8.22
C ARG A 111 -3.71 3.33 -8.96
N TYR A 112 -4.51 3.98 -9.81
CA TYR A 112 -5.50 3.29 -10.62
C TYR A 112 -4.88 2.32 -11.61
N GLU A 113 -3.83 2.74 -12.30
CA GLU A 113 -3.12 1.93 -13.30
C GLU A 113 -2.44 0.72 -12.66
N LEU A 114 -1.82 0.90 -11.48
CA LEU A 114 -1.24 -0.19 -10.70
C LEU A 114 -2.31 -1.15 -10.19
N PHE A 115 -3.41 -0.61 -9.64
CA PHE A 115 -4.55 -1.39 -9.17
C PHE A 115 -5.20 -2.21 -10.30
N LYS A 116 -5.33 -1.62 -11.49
CA LYS A 116 -5.83 -2.32 -12.68
C LYS A 116 -4.96 -3.51 -13.03
N GLN A 117 -3.63 -3.36 -13.03
CA GLN A 117 -2.73 -4.48 -13.29
C GLN A 117 -2.88 -5.58 -12.23
N VAL A 118 -3.08 -5.24 -10.96
CA VAL A 118 -3.36 -6.21 -9.89
C VAL A 118 -4.66 -6.96 -10.17
N THR A 119 -5.76 -6.26 -10.46
CA THR A 119 -7.07 -6.88 -10.72
C THR A 119 -7.12 -7.66 -12.04
N ASP A 120 -6.31 -7.29 -13.03
CA ASP A 120 -6.19 -8.07 -14.27
C ASP A 120 -5.50 -9.43 -14.01
N VAL A 121 -4.56 -9.49 -13.06
CA VAL A 121 -4.00 -10.78 -12.58
C VAL A 121 -5.08 -11.58 -11.86
N PHE A 122 -5.85 -10.97 -10.97
CA PHE A 122 -6.94 -11.65 -10.26
C PHE A 122 -7.94 -12.30 -11.22
N ARG A 123 -8.34 -11.55 -12.27
CA ARG A 123 -9.24 -12.07 -13.30
C ARG A 123 -8.63 -13.23 -14.09
N SER A 124 -7.38 -13.07 -14.53
CA SER A 124 -6.73 -14.10 -15.35
C SER A 124 -6.48 -15.39 -14.60
N ASP A 125 -6.23 -15.30 -13.31
CA ASP A 125 -5.87 -16.44 -12.47
C ASP A 125 -7.08 -17.06 -11.74
N GLY A 126 -8.24 -16.38 -11.80
CA GLY A 126 -9.49 -16.85 -11.19
C GLY A 126 -9.47 -16.82 -9.64
N ARG A 127 -8.59 -16.02 -9.06
CA ARG A 127 -8.46 -15.81 -7.60
C ARG A 127 -8.21 -14.34 -7.30
N ALA A 128 -8.86 -13.81 -6.27
CA ALA A 128 -8.61 -12.47 -5.76
C ALA A 128 -8.20 -12.55 -4.28
N VAL A 129 -7.41 -11.58 -3.84
CA VAL A 129 -6.92 -11.46 -2.46
C VAL A 129 -7.11 -10.04 -1.95
N PRO A 130 -7.14 -9.80 -0.62
CA PRO A 130 -7.26 -8.47 -0.05
C PRO A 130 -6.20 -7.51 -0.58
N VAL A 131 -6.60 -6.26 -0.83
CA VAL A 131 -5.70 -5.18 -1.28
C VAL A 131 -5.79 -4.02 -0.29
N PHE A 132 -4.65 -3.60 0.23
CA PHE A 132 -4.50 -2.32 0.90
C PHE A 132 -3.92 -1.32 -0.10
N ASN A 133 -4.64 -0.21 -0.33
CA ASN A 133 -4.18 0.91 -1.14
C ASN A 133 -3.85 2.09 -0.22
N ASP A 134 -2.58 2.48 -0.19
CA ASP A 134 -2.15 3.61 0.63
C ASP A 134 -2.75 4.93 0.14
N LYS A 135 -3.21 5.75 1.07
CA LYS A 135 -3.88 7.03 0.81
C LYS A 135 -5.25 6.87 0.13
N HIS A 136 -5.63 7.89 -0.63
CA HIS A 136 -6.85 7.87 -1.45
C HIS A 136 -6.69 6.97 -2.67
N LEU A 137 -7.81 6.49 -3.22
CA LEU A 137 -7.80 5.52 -4.31
C LEU A 137 -7.24 6.10 -5.62
N SER A 138 -7.66 7.31 -6.02
CA SER A 138 -7.17 7.96 -7.23
C SER A 138 -7.34 9.48 -7.16
N TRP A 139 -6.59 10.20 -8.01
CA TRP A 139 -6.75 11.63 -8.25
C TRP A 139 -7.98 11.95 -9.13
N LYS A 140 -8.65 10.95 -9.71
CA LYS A 140 -9.82 11.06 -10.56
C LYS A 140 -10.99 10.28 -9.96
N TRP A 141 -12.15 10.95 -9.79
CA TRP A 141 -13.32 10.37 -9.14
C TRP A 141 -13.84 9.10 -9.83
N GLU A 142 -13.94 9.12 -11.17
CA GLU A 142 -14.41 7.98 -11.94
C GLU A 142 -13.54 6.74 -11.75
N TRP A 143 -12.22 6.92 -11.62
CA TRP A 143 -11.28 5.84 -11.35
C TRP A 143 -11.41 5.31 -9.92
N THR A 144 -11.59 6.22 -8.96
CA THR A 144 -11.90 5.84 -7.57
C THR A 144 -13.15 4.96 -7.50
N ARG A 145 -14.21 5.35 -8.20
CA ARG A 145 -15.45 4.57 -8.28
C ARG A 145 -15.23 3.21 -8.93
N GLN A 146 -14.48 3.17 -10.02
CA GLN A 146 -14.14 1.91 -10.70
C GLN A 146 -13.32 0.96 -9.82
N MET A 147 -12.36 1.48 -9.03
CA MET A 147 -11.58 0.65 -8.11
C MET A 147 -12.48 0.02 -7.04
N TYR A 148 -13.41 0.79 -6.50
CA TYR A 148 -14.39 0.30 -5.55
C TYR A 148 -15.31 -0.76 -6.17
N ASP A 149 -15.89 -0.47 -7.33
CA ASP A 149 -16.80 -1.39 -8.04
C ASP A 149 -16.10 -2.70 -8.42
N LEU A 150 -14.82 -2.64 -8.87
CA LEU A 150 -13.99 -3.82 -9.17
C LEU A 150 -13.74 -4.70 -7.94
N SER A 151 -13.55 -4.11 -6.76
CA SER A 151 -13.35 -4.90 -5.54
C SER A 151 -14.60 -5.72 -5.19
N HIS A 152 -15.77 -5.14 -5.40
CA HIS A 152 -17.07 -5.84 -5.23
C HIS A 152 -17.30 -6.88 -6.32
N GLU A 153 -17.03 -6.57 -7.58
CA GLU A 153 -17.16 -7.50 -8.71
C GLU A 153 -16.29 -8.74 -8.53
N LEU A 154 -15.05 -8.56 -8.10
CA LEU A 154 -14.09 -9.66 -7.92
C LEU A 154 -14.14 -10.28 -6.51
N GLY A 155 -14.94 -9.72 -5.60
CA GLY A 155 -15.21 -10.30 -4.29
C GLY A 155 -14.04 -10.26 -3.32
N PHE A 156 -13.20 -9.21 -3.33
CA PHE A 156 -12.09 -9.06 -2.38
C PHE A 156 -12.23 -7.83 -1.48
N ALA A 157 -11.62 -7.90 -0.30
CA ALA A 157 -11.57 -6.79 0.63
C ALA A 157 -10.61 -5.70 0.11
N LEU A 158 -11.10 -4.48 -0.05
CA LEU A 158 -10.32 -3.30 -0.39
C LEU A 158 -10.28 -2.35 0.81
N ALA A 159 -9.09 -2.17 1.38
CA ALA A 159 -8.83 -1.14 2.37
C ALA A 159 -8.07 0.01 1.72
N ALA A 160 -8.52 1.23 1.93
CA ALA A 160 -7.84 2.43 1.46
C ALA A 160 -7.92 3.51 2.52
N GLY A 161 -6.85 4.27 2.67
CA GLY A 161 -6.85 5.37 3.63
C GLY A 161 -5.47 5.80 4.07
N SER A 162 -5.45 6.93 4.77
CA SER A 162 -4.27 7.47 5.40
C SER A 162 -4.13 6.94 6.83
N SER A 163 -2.89 6.86 7.31
CA SER A 163 -2.59 6.60 8.71
C SER A 163 -2.95 7.79 9.63
N LEU A 164 -3.21 8.98 9.08
CA LEU A 164 -3.48 10.19 9.87
C LEU A 164 -4.62 10.04 10.89
N PRO A 165 -5.75 9.41 10.57
CA PRO A 165 -6.81 9.20 11.57
C PRO A 165 -6.40 8.30 12.74
N GLY A 166 -5.40 7.44 12.54
CA GLY A 166 -4.87 6.54 13.56
C GLY A 166 -3.61 7.07 14.26
N THR A 167 -3.15 8.29 13.95
CA THR A 167 -1.99 8.89 14.59
C THR A 167 -2.37 9.56 15.92
N TRP A 168 -1.36 9.79 16.74
CA TRP A 168 -1.54 10.51 18.00
C TRP A 168 -2.02 11.93 17.75
N ARG A 169 -3.04 12.35 18.49
CA ARG A 169 -3.53 13.73 18.43
C ARG A 169 -2.69 14.61 19.35
N MET A 170 -2.35 15.79 18.87
CA MET A 170 -1.65 16.81 19.68
C MET A 170 -2.38 18.15 19.56
N PRO A 171 -2.98 18.65 20.66
CA PRO A 171 -3.07 18.04 21.99
C PRO A 171 -3.94 16.78 22.02
N PRO A 172 -3.75 15.86 22.99
CA PRO A 172 -4.50 14.60 23.10
C PRO A 172 -5.94 14.84 23.61
N ILE A 173 -6.73 15.50 22.79
CA ILE A 173 -8.14 15.79 23.07
C ILE A 173 -9.00 14.84 22.26
N ASP A 174 -9.76 14.00 22.96
CA ASP A 174 -10.79 13.17 22.36
C ASP A 174 -12.16 13.80 22.55
N MET A 175 -12.89 13.97 21.46
CA MET A 175 -14.29 14.36 21.53
C MET A 175 -15.14 13.11 21.71
N PRO A 176 -16.10 13.13 22.67
CA PRO A 176 -17.03 12.02 22.84
C PRO A 176 -17.80 11.74 21.55
N HIS A 177 -18.04 10.48 21.26
CA HIS A 177 -18.88 10.10 20.13
C HIS A 177 -20.27 10.73 20.24
N GLY A 178 -20.71 11.42 19.20
CA GLY A 178 -22.00 12.15 19.19
C GLY A 178 -21.94 13.54 19.82
N ALA A 179 -20.76 14.06 20.19
CA ALA A 179 -20.64 15.44 20.62
C ALA A 179 -21.14 16.40 19.54
N PRO A 180 -21.96 17.44 19.89
CA PRO A 180 -22.39 18.43 18.93
C PRO A 180 -21.18 19.26 18.48
N VAL A 181 -20.88 19.23 17.18
CA VAL A 181 -19.83 20.04 16.56
C VAL A 181 -20.51 21.21 15.87
N GLU A 182 -20.29 22.41 16.38
CA GLU A 182 -20.85 23.64 15.78
C GLU A 182 -19.96 24.19 14.67
N GLU A 183 -18.63 24.11 14.87
CA GLU A 183 -17.66 24.59 13.89
C GLU A 183 -16.45 23.66 13.81
N MET A 184 -15.87 23.52 12.64
CA MET A 184 -14.62 22.79 12.41
C MET A 184 -13.74 23.59 11.47
N LEU A 185 -12.49 23.84 11.91
CA LEU A 185 -11.46 24.46 11.08
C LEU A 185 -10.36 23.41 10.77
N SER A 186 -10.08 23.20 9.50
CA SER A 186 -8.94 22.40 9.04
C SER A 186 -7.98 23.32 8.30
N VAL A 187 -6.73 23.36 8.73
CA VAL A 187 -5.66 24.10 8.07
C VAL A 187 -4.60 23.12 7.60
N ALA A 188 -4.32 23.13 6.29
CA ALA A 188 -3.23 22.35 5.70
C ALA A 188 -2.23 23.32 5.02
N VAL A 189 -0.94 23.00 5.09
CA VAL A 189 0.16 23.74 4.47
C VAL A 189 0.79 22.87 3.39
#